data_d072854d61d27cdd0b7b193c0343e8c1
#
_entry.id   d072854d61d27cdd0b7b193c0343e8c1
#
_cell.length_a   1.000
_cell.length_b   1.000
_cell.length_c   1.000
_cell.angle_alpha   90.00
_cell.angle_beta   90.00
_cell.angle_gamma   90.00
#
_symmetry.space_group_name_H-M   'P 1'
#
loop_
_entity.id
_entity.type
_entity.pdbx_description
1 polymer ?
#
loop_
_entity_poly.entity_id
_entity_poly.type
_entity_poly.pdbx_seq_one_letter_code
_entity_poly.pdbx_strand_id
1 'polypeptide(L)'
;MLEKEKKCIGIIFGGESNEHNVSISSAKTVFKALISKTNIARFRVKAFYINKHGVWLDNDQSLELLKQNSRNETTDNYQIFPKGEINFLNKIEFQGIDIWFPLLHGLNGEDGAIHGLLKFTQKPLVGCGILGSALGMDKILMKKIFSHLEIPQVNY
;
A
#
# COMPACT_ATOMS: atom_id res chain seq x y z
N MET A 1 24.94 -11.51 -22.71
CA MET A 1 24.50 -11.05 -21.37
C MET A 1 23.02 -11.35 -21.30
N LEU A 2 22.58 -12.21 -20.38
CA LEU A 2 21.15 -12.45 -20.15
C LEU A 2 20.54 -11.14 -19.65
N GLU A 3 19.55 -10.61 -20.35
CA GLU A 3 18.77 -9.46 -19.90
C GLU A 3 18.15 -9.81 -18.53
N LYS A 4 18.54 -9.10 -17.50
CA LYS A 4 18.07 -9.36 -16.14
C LYS A 4 16.57 -8.99 -16.10
N GLU A 5 15.72 -10.00 -15.90
CA GLU A 5 14.27 -9.80 -15.85
C GLU A 5 13.91 -8.72 -14.82
N LYS A 6 13.06 -7.75 -15.25
CA LYS A 6 12.63 -6.65 -14.38
C LYS A 6 11.76 -7.18 -13.24
N LYS A 7 12.02 -6.73 -12.03
CA LYS A 7 11.18 -7.05 -10.88
C LYS A 7 9.89 -6.23 -10.92
N CYS A 8 8.77 -6.89 -10.68
CA CYS A 8 7.46 -6.25 -10.61
C CYS A 8 7.17 -5.79 -9.19
N ILE A 9 6.99 -4.48 -9.03
CA ILE A 9 6.61 -3.85 -7.76
C ILE A 9 5.10 -3.62 -7.76
N GLY A 10 4.39 -4.20 -6.80
CA GLY A 10 2.97 -3.95 -6.57
C GLY A 10 2.77 -2.81 -5.59
N ILE A 11 2.34 -1.64 -6.05
CA ILE A 11 2.02 -0.49 -5.20
C ILE A 11 0.55 -0.57 -4.80
N ILE A 12 0.25 -0.45 -3.50
CA ILE A 12 -1.11 -0.31 -2.98
C ILE A 12 -1.25 1.05 -2.31
N PHE A 13 -2.29 1.82 -2.65
CA PHE A 13 -2.46 3.19 -2.17
C PHE A 13 -3.92 3.63 -2.11
N GLY A 14 -4.18 4.77 -1.44
CA GLY A 14 -5.53 5.28 -1.17
C GLY A 14 -6.03 4.84 0.21
N GLY A 15 -7.10 4.05 0.25
CA GLY A 15 -7.68 3.50 1.49
C GLY A 15 -8.77 4.37 2.11
N GLU A 16 -9.47 3.82 3.10
CA GLU A 16 -10.64 4.44 3.74
C GLU A 16 -10.27 5.46 4.84
N SER A 17 -8.97 5.56 5.20
CA SER A 17 -8.53 6.44 6.28
C SER A 17 -8.60 7.93 5.91
N ASN A 18 -8.54 8.80 6.93
CA ASN A 18 -8.45 10.25 6.73
C ASN A 18 -7.15 10.66 6.02
N GLU A 19 -6.16 9.78 5.96
CA GLU A 19 -4.87 10.01 5.30
C GLU A 19 -4.85 9.55 3.82
N HIS A 20 -6.02 9.30 3.25
CA HIS A 20 -6.21 8.88 1.86
C HIS A 20 -5.39 9.71 0.85
N ASN A 21 -5.49 11.03 0.94
CA ASN A 21 -4.77 11.93 0.03
C ASN A 21 -3.25 11.91 0.25
N VAL A 22 -2.81 11.67 1.48
CA VAL A 22 -1.38 11.49 1.82
C VAL A 22 -0.85 10.22 1.15
N SER A 23 -1.62 9.14 1.21
CA SER A 23 -1.32 7.88 0.55
C SER A 23 -1.16 8.05 -0.97
N ILE A 24 -2.07 8.78 -1.64
CA ILE A 24 -1.96 9.07 -3.07
C ILE A 24 -0.69 9.87 -3.38
N SER A 25 -0.37 10.87 -2.57
CA SER A 25 0.85 11.69 -2.75
C SER A 25 2.12 10.85 -2.61
N SER A 26 2.17 9.99 -1.58
CA SER A 26 3.28 9.06 -1.35
C SER A 26 3.44 8.10 -2.54
N ALA A 27 2.33 7.53 -3.03
CA ALA A 27 2.34 6.61 -4.16
C ALA A 27 2.82 7.27 -5.45
N LYS A 28 2.40 8.50 -5.74
CA LYS A 28 2.91 9.27 -6.89
C LYS A 28 4.41 9.50 -6.82
N THR A 29 4.94 9.78 -5.63
CA THR A 29 6.38 9.98 -5.42
C THR A 29 7.17 8.70 -5.67
N VAL A 30 6.73 7.58 -5.08
CA VAL A 30 7.36 6.27 -5.26
C VAL A 30 7.25 5.80 -6.71
N PHE A 31 6.09 5.96 -7.33
CA PHE A 31 5.87 5.61 -8.73
C PHE A 31 6.85 6.34 -9.65
N LYS A 32 6.98 7.68 -9.51
CA LYS A 32 7.94 8.48 -10.29
C LYS A 32 9.38 8.00 -10.10
N ALA A 33 9.75 7.63 -8.88
CA ALA A 33 11.08 7.10 -8.60
C ALA A 33 11.31 5.74 -9.30
N LEU A 34 10.33 4.83 -9.26
CA LEU A 34 10.43 3.51 -9.88
C LEU A 34 10.51 3.54 -11.41
N ILE A 35 9.81 4.48 -12.06
CA ILE A 35 9.85 4.66 -13.52
C ILE A 35 10.94 5.63 -13.99
N SER A 36 11.78 6.15 -13.10
CA SER A 36 12.89 7.05 -13.47
C SER A 36 13.89 6.36 -14.40
N LYS A 37 14.69 7.14 -15.14
CA LYS A 37 15.70 6.61 -16.08
C LYS A 37 16.64 5.59 -15.45
N THR A 38 16.98 5.75 -14.18
CA THR A 38 17.87 4.85 -13.44
C THR A 38 17.21 3.54 -13.02
N ASN A 39 15.91 3.52 -12.86
CA ASN A 39 15.16 2.40 -12.28
C ASN A 39 14.29 1.64 -13.29
N ILE A 40 13.88 2.27 -14.39
CA ILE A 40 13.00 1.67 -15.39
C ILE A 40 13.57 0.40 -16.05
N ALA A 41 14.90 0.25 -16.08
CA ALA A 41 15.55 -0.97 -16.53
C ALA A 41 15.50 -2.12 -15.51
N ARG A 42 15.21 -1.81 -14.23
CA ARG A 42 15.21 -2.76 -13.10
C ARG A 42 13.82 -3.18 -12.66
N PHE A 43 12.85 -2.26 -12.78
CA PHE A 43 11.50 -2.43 -12.24
C PHE A 43 10.43 -2.23 -13.29
N ARG A 44 9.34 -2.96 -13.12
CA ARG A 44 8.02 -2.68 -13.69
C ARG A 44 7.05 -2.48 -12.54
N VAL A 45 5.98 -1.71 -12.73
CA VAL A 45 5.03 -1.37 -11.67
C VAL A 45 3.65 -1.89 -12.04
N LYS A 46 3.01 -2.57 -11.09
CA LYS A 46 1.56 -2.74 -11.01
C LYS A 46 1.03 -1.88 -9.87
N ALA A 47 -0.13 -1.29 -10.05
CA ALA A 47 -0.73 -0.39 -9.08
C ALA A 47 -2.14 -0.86 -8.71
N PHE A 48 -2.53 -0.63 -7.45
CA PHE A 48 -3.82 -0.99 -6.89
C PHE A 48 -4.30 0.16 -6.01
N TYR A 49 -5.23 0.92 -6.53
CA TYR A 49 -5.86 2.00 -5.78
C TYR A 49 -7.07 1.49 -5.02
N ILE A 50 -7.19 1.93 -3.77
CA ILE A 50 -8.37 1.69 -2.94
C ILE A 50 -9.03 3.04 -2.72
N ASN A 51 -10.30 3.18 -3.11
CA ASN A 51 -11.02 4.42 -2.90
C ASN A 51 -11.46 4.61 -1.43
N LYS A 52 -12.10 5.74 -1.11
CA LYS A 52 -12.58 6.05 0.25
C LYS A 52 -13.70 5.13 0.74
N HIS A 53 -14.28 4.32 -0.13
CA HIS A 53 -15.32 3.32 0.20
C HIS A 53 -14.77 1.89 0.28
N GLY A 54 -13.44 1.71 0.21
CA GLY A 54 -12.80 0.40 0.27
C GLY A 54 -12.85 -0.38 -1.04
N VAL A 55 -13.28 0.23 -2.15
CA VAL A 55 -13.32 -0.41 -3.47
C VAL A 55 -11.94 -0.36 -4.11
N TRP A 56 -11.50 -1.53 -4.57
CA TRP A 56 -10.21 -1.69 -5.25
C TRP A 56 -10.38 -1.51 -6.76
N LEU A 57 -9.51 -0.73 -7.35
CA LEU A 57 -9.43 -0.55 -8.79
C LEU A 57 -8.39 -1.49 -9.40
N ASP A 58 -8.60 -1.84 -10.66
CA ASP A 58 -7.64 -2.60 -11.44
C ASP A 58 -6.33 -1.83 -11.69
N ASN A 59 -5.35 -2.55 -12.24
CA ASN A 59 -4.02 -2.00 -12.51
C ASN A 59 -4.05 -0.79 -13.43
N ASP A 60 -4.84 -0.83 -14.51
CA ASP A 60 -4.80 0.20 -15.56
C ASP A 60 -5.41 1.51 -15.05
N GLN A 61 -6.56 1.42 -14.41
CA GLN A 61 -7.21 2.55 -13.75
C GLN A 61 -6.31 3.15 -12.66
N SER A 62 -5.67 2.30 -11.86
CA SER A 62 -4.76 2.74 -10.79
C SER A 62 -3.50 3.41 -11.31
N LEU A 63 -2.93 2.92 -12.42
CA LEU A 63 -1.78 3.55 -13.08
C LEU A 63 -2.13 4.91 -13.68
N GLU A 64 -3.33 5.07 -14.22
CA GLU A 64 -3.80 6.36 -14.73
C GLU A 64 -3.84 7.41 -13.62
N LEU A 65 -4.35 7.07 -12.43
CA LEU A 65 -4.37 7.95 -11.27
C LEU A 65 -2.95 8.39 -10.85
N LEU A 66 -1.98 7.49 -10.91
CA LEU A 66 -0.60 7.82 -10.57
C LEU A 66 0.08 8.75 -11.60
N LYS A 67 -0.33 8.66 -12.88
CA LYS A 67 0.20 9.50 -13.97
C LYS A 67 -0.41 10.90 -14.00
N GLN A 68 -1.63 11.06 -13.52
CA GLN A 68 -2.32 12.36 -13.50
C GLN A 68 -1.63 13.34 -12.55
N ASN A 69 -1.36 14.55 -13.04
CA ASN A 69 -0.77 15.63 -12.23
C ASN A 69 -1.80 16.41 -11.39
N SER A 70 -3.09 16.19 -11.60
CA SER A 70 -4.16 16.89 -10.89
C SER A 70 -4.44 16.28 -9.52
N ARG A 71 -4.78 17.15 -8.57
CA ARG A 71 -5.33 16.80 -7.25
C ARG A 71 -6.83 16.50 -7.31
N ASN A 72 -7.38 16.34 -8.51
CA ASN A 72 -8.82 16.14 -8.66
C ASN A 72 -9.19 14.80 -8.01
N GLU A 73 -10.03 14.89 -7.01
CA GLU A 73 -10.76 13.77 -6.47
C GLU A 73 -11.45 13.09 -7.66
N THR A 74 -11.11 11.83 -7.88
CA THR A 74 -11.84 11.02 -8.85
C THR A 74 -13.27 10.94 -8.34
N THR A 75 -14.21 11.50 -9.10
CA THR A 75 -15.64 11.35 -8.82
C THR A 75 -15.95 9.86 -8.77
N ASP A 76 -16.40 9.40 -7.61
CA ASP A 76 -16.65 8.00 -7.30
C ASP A 76 -17.88 7.47 -8.06
N ASN A 77 -17.75 7.28 -9.37
CA ASN A 77 -18.72 6.55 -10.19
C ASN A 77 -18.50 5.02 -10.16
N TYR A 78 -17.81 4.52 -9.13
CA TYR A 78 -17.55 3.09 -8.97
C TYR A 78 -18.70 2.42 -8.23
N GLN A 79 -19.06 1.20 -8.66
CA GLN A 79 -20.03 0.38 -7.94
C GLN A 79 -19.55 0.16 -6.51
N ILE A 80 -20.31 0.66 -5.54
CA ILE A 80 -20.09 0.41 -4.12
C ILE A 80 -20.55 -1.02 -3.87
N PHE A 81 -19.61 -1.89 -3.48
CA PHE A 81 -19.97 -3.24 -3.04
C PHE A 81 -20.51 -3.18 -1.60
N PRO A 82 -21.52 -4.00 -1.25
CA PRO A 82 -22.00 -4.08 0.13
C PRO A 82 -20.86 -4.44 1.07
N LYS A 83 -20.82 -3.78 2.25
CA LYS A 83 -19.85 -4.12 3.30
C LYS A 83 -19.99 -5.61 3.66
N GLY A 84 -18.89 -6.34 3.61
CA GLY A 84 -18.86 -7.77 3.93
C GLY A 84 -18.69 -8.71 2.73
N GLU A 85 -18.75 -8.22 1.50
CA GLU A 85 -18.43 -9.04 0.33
C GLU A 85 -16.93 -8.95 0.02
N ILE A 86 -16.22 -10.09 0.11
CA ILE A 86 -14.79 -10.20 -0.24
C ILE A 86 -14.63 -10.40 -1.77
N ASN A 87 -15.46 -9.75 -2.56
CA ASN A 87 -15.48 -9.90 -4.02
C ASN A 87 -14.27 -9.26 -4.72
N PHE A 88 -13.51 -8.42 -4.02
CA PHE A 88 -12.32 -7.79 -4.60
C PHE A 88 -11.20 -8.80 -4.90
N LEU A 89 -11.05 -9.88 -4.12
CA LEU A 89 -10.00 -10.88 -4.33
C LEU A 89 -10.14 -11.61 -5.67
N ASN A 90 -11.35 -11.71 -6.21
CA ASN A 90 -11.60 -12.37 -7.48
C ASN A 90 -11.31 -11.49 -8.70
N LYS A 91 -11.22 -10.17 -8.51
CA LYS A 91 -11.00 -9.19 -9.59
C LYS A 91 -9.58 -8.63 -9.66
N ILE A 92 -8.79 -8.84 -8.60
CA ILE A 92 -7.44 -8.27 -8.51
C ILE A 92 -6.43 -9.32 -8.97
N GLU A 93 -5.77 -9.05 -10.08
CA GLU A 93 -4.66 -9.87 -10.56
C GLU A 93 -3.39 -9.63 -9.74
N PHE A 94 -3.26 -10.31 -8.61
CA PHE A 94 -2.01 -10.32 -7.83
C PHE A 94 -0.86 -11.09 -8.54
N GLN A 95 -1.15 -11.74 -9.64
CA GLN A 95 -0.16 -12.52 -10.38
C GLN A 95 0.97 -11.63 -10.94
N GLY A 96 2.16 -12.18 -10.96
CA GLY A 96 3.33 -11.51 -11.53
C GLY A 96 3.90 -10.36 -10.69
N ILE A 97 3.47 -10.19 -9.43
CA ILE A 97 4.12 -9.32 -8.45
C ILE A 97 5.31 -10.05 -7.84
N ASP A 98 6.46 -9.39 -7.78
CA ASP A 98 7.65 -9.89 -7.09
C ASP A 98 7.81 -9.32 -5.69
N ILE A 99 7.44 -8.04 -5.49
CA ILE A 99 7.58 -7.33 -4.22
C ILE A 99 6.37 -6.42 -4.03
N TRP A 100 5.76 -6.46 -2.86
CA TRP A 100 4.70 -5.54 -2.47
C TRP A 100 5.24 -4.27 -1.84
N PHE A 101 4.65 -3.14 -2.18
CA PHE A 101 4.95 -1.85 -1.58
C PHE A 101 3.63 -1.14 -1.21
N PRO A 102 3.04 -1.47 -0.04
CA PRO A 102 1.88 -0.77 0.46
C PRO A 102 2.29 0.65 0.88
N LEU A 103 1.51 1.62 0.45
CA LEU A 103 1.68 3.05 0.74
C LEU A 103 0.38 3.60 1.36
N LEU A 104 -0.37 2.74 2.02
CA LEU A 104 -1.53 3.11 2.81
C LEU A 104 -1.08 3.74 4.12
N HIS A 105 -1.84 4.72 4.62
CA HIS A 105 -1.61 5.36 5.90
C HIS A 105 -2.82 5.20 6.82
N GLY A 106 -2.56 5.17 8.13
CA GLY A 106 -3.57 5.03 9.18
C GLY A 106 -4.21 3.65 9.23
N LEU A 107 -5.50 3.63 9.57
CA LEU A 107 -6.27 2.39 9.77
C LEU A 107 -6.27 1.51 8.51
N ASN A 108 -6.16 0.21 8.71
CA ASN A 108 -6.01 -0.84 7.69
C ASN A 108 -4.70 -0.76 6.87
N GLY A 109 -3.96 0.34 6.94
CA GLY A 109 -2.69 0.53 6.24
C GLY A 109 -1.46 0.25 7.10
N GLU A 110 -1.45 0.77 8.34
CA GLU A 110 -0.29 0.74 9.23
C GLU A 110 -0.47 -0.19 10.44
N ASP A 111 -1.66 -0.73 10.67
CA ASP A 111 -2.02 -1.61 11.79
C ASP A 111 -1.73 -3.10 11.55
N GLY A 112 -1.19 -3.45 10.39
CA GLY A 112 -0.89 -4.82 10.01
C GLY A 112 -1.98 -5.52 9.18
N ALA A 113 -3.16 -4.92 8.99
CA ALA A 113 -4.26 -5.55 8.25
C ALA A 113 -3.88 -5.82 6.79
N ILE A 114 -3.41 -4.82 6.05
CA ILE A 114 -2.93 -4.99 4.67
C ILE A 114 -1.74 -5.96 4.60
N HIS A 115 -0.84 -5.92 5.59
CA HIS A 115 0.31 -6.82 5.66
C HIS A 115 -0.15 -8.29 5.80
N GLY A 116 -1.20 -8.52 6.60
CA GLY A 116 -1.82 -9.83 6.76
C GLY A 116 -2.38 -10.35 5.44
N LEU A 117 -3.14 -9.53 4.71
CA LEU A 117 -3.68 -9.87 3.40
C LEU A 117 -2.55 -10.23 2.41
N LEU A 118 -1.54 -9.38 2.29
CA LEU A 118 -0.45 -9.57 1.33
C LEU A 118 0.45 -10.76 1.66
N LYS A 119 0.53 -11.16 2.93
CA LYS A 119 1.32 -12.32 3.35
C LYS A 119 0.87 -13.61 2.68
N PHE A 120 -0.42 -13.75 2.36
CA PHE A 120 -0.95 -14.93 1.65
C PHE A 120 -0.41 -15.03 0.22
N THR A 121 0.12 -13.96 -0.37
CA THR A 121 0.78 -14.01 -1.68
C THR A 121 2.17 -14.64 -1.63
N GLN A 122 2.73 -14.86 -0.44
CA GLN A 122 4.10 -15.39 -0.22
C GLN A 122 5.20 -14.56 -0.90
N LYS A 123 4.95 -13.27 -1.12
CA LYS A 123 5.92 -12.33 -1.72
C LYS A 123 6.52 -11.42 -0.67
N PRO A 124 7.77 -10.99 -0.84
CA PRO A 124 8.37 -9.94 -0.02
C PRO A 124 7.51 -8.68 0.01
N LEU A 125 7.56 -7.98 1.13
CA LEU A 125 6.78 -6.78 1.39
C LEU A 125 7.70 -5.71 1.97
N VAL A 126 7.58 -4.48 1.47
CA VAL A 126 8.27 -3.31 2.01
C VAL A 126 7.50 -2.79 3.22
N GLY A 127 8.15 -2.74 4.37
CA GLY A 127 7.56 -2.27 5.63
C GLY A 127 7.91 -3.19 6.81
N CYS A 128 7.41 -2.84 7.99
CA CYS A 128 7.50 -3.70 9.17
C CYS A 128 6.47 -4.84 9.08
N GLY A 129 6.75 -5.97 9.69
CA GLY A 129 5.84 -7.11 9.69
C GLY A 129 4.54 -6.83 10.44
N ILE A 130 3.57 -7.74 10.36
CA ILE A 130 2.23 -7.64 10.98
C ILE A 130 2.33 -7.24 12.45
N LEU A 131 3.16 -7.96 13.23
CA LEU A 131 3.32 -7.70 14.66
C LEU A 131 3.88 -6.31 14.94
N GLY A 132 4.92 -5.89 14.21
CA GLY A 132 5.52 -4.56 14.38
C GLY A 132 4.53 -3.44 14.03
N SER A 133 3.75 -3.61 12.97
CA SER A 133 2.69 -2.67 12.57
C SER A 133 1.60 -2.56 13.66
N ALA A 134 1.05 -3.68 14.11
CA ALA A 134 0.01 -3.71 15.13
C ALA A 134 0.48 -3.06 16.45
N LEU A 135 1.69 -3.41 16.91
CA LEU A 135 2.26 -2.83 18.13
C LEU A 135 2.55 -1.34 17.99
N GLY A 136 3.03 -0.89 16.82
CA GLY A 136 3.31 0.53 16.57
C GLY A 136 2.05 1.39 16.54
N MET A 137 0.91 0.84 16.16
CA MET A 137 -0.38 1.54 16.16
C MET A 137 -1.02 1.63 17.54
N ASP A 138 -0.82 0.65 18.41
CA ASP A 138 -1.27 0.71 19.80
C ASP A 138 -0.28 1.49 20.66
N LYS A 139 -0.59 2.76 20.91
CA LYS A 139 0.32 3.65 21.68
C LYS A 139 0.60 3.16 23.09
N ILE A 140 -0.34 2.47 23.72
CA ILE A 140 -0.18 1.95 25.10
C ILE A 140 0.79 0.76 25.08
N LEU A 141 0.55 -0.20 24.18
CA LEU A 141 1.42 -1.37 24.04
C LEU A 141 2.83 -0.98 23.58
N MET A 142 2.93 -0.10 22.57
CA MET A 142 4.20 0.42 22.08
C MET A 142 5.02 1.03 23.23
N LYS A 143 4.40 1.91 24.04
CA LYS A 143 5.08 2.56 25.17
C LYS A 143 5.50 1.58 26.26
N LYS A 144 4.69 0.57 26.57
CA LYS A 144 5.07 -0.49 27.53
C LYS A 144 6.29 -1.28 27.05
N ILE A 145 6.35 -1.62 25.74
CA ILE A 145 7.49 -2.32 25.18
C ILE A 145 8.73 -1.43 25.18
N PHE A 146 8.61 -0.15 24.82
CA PHE A 146 9.71 0.80 24.86
C PHE A 146 10.27 0.98 26.29
N SER A 147 9.37 1.05 27.30
CA SER A 147 9.78 1.09 28.72
C SER A 147 10.53 -0.18 29.13
N HIS A 148 10.06 -1.35 28.72
CA HIS A 148 10.71 -2.63 29.02
C HIS A 148 12.10 -2.76 28.39
N LEU A 149 12.27 -2.19 27.20
CA LEU A 149 13.53 -2.17 26.46
C LEU A 149 14.42 -0.97 26.79
N GLU A 150 14.04 -0.15 27.79
CA GLU A 150 14.76 1.06 28.20
C GLU A 150 14.98 2.07 27.06
N ILE A 151 14.09 2.07 26.05
CA ILE A 151 14.15 3.03 24.95
C ILE A 151 13.64 4.39 25.46
N PRO A 152 14.42 5.49 25.29
CA PRO A 152 14.00 6.82 25.71
C PRO A 152 12.67 7.24 25.09
N GLN A 153 11.75 7.74 25.90
CA GLN A 153 10.45 8.22 25.47
C GLN A 153 9.91 9.32 26.35
N VAL A 154 8.98 10.11 25.84
CA VAL A 154 8.28 11.12 26.63
C VAL A 154 7.39 10.48 27.69
N ASN A 155 7.21 11.17 28.81
CA ASN A 155 6.27 10.75 29.87
C ASN A 155 4.84 10.68 29.32
N TYR A 156 4.02 9.77 29.86
CA TYR A 156 2.64 9.53 29.42
C TYR A 156 1.76 9.05 30.59
#